data_642b6561bd72cebeb595fa8902b5ecb9
#
_entry.id   642b6561bd72cebeb595fa8902b5ecb9
#
_cell.length_a   1.000
_cell.length_b   1.000
_cell.length_c   1.000
_cell.angle_alpha   90.00
_cell.angle_beta   90.00
_cell.angle_gamma   90.00
#
_symmetry.space_group_name_H-M   'P 1'
#
loop_
_entity.id
_entity.type
_entity.pdbx_description
1 polymer ?
#
loop_
_entity_poly.entity_id
_entity_poly.type
_entity_poly.pdbx_seq_one_letter_code
_entity_poly.pdbx_strand_id
1 'polypeptide(L)'
;MEASGYKKLGLLWKLLRNGLLESGSILFWDEPENSLNPELIPILVDILLELTQSGVQIFIATHDYNLARYFDVRKDKGIPVMFNNLSITDGGQIICNSSVEYLKLPDNLLETASADLFKAVVADAMEVQDNE
;
A
#
# COMPACT_ATOMS: atom_id res chain seq x y z
N MET A 1 12.22 15.07 10.77
CA MET A 1 11.66 13.95 9.98
C MET A 1 10.22 14.18 9.49
N GLU A 2 9.41 14.93 10.19
CA GLU A 2 8.04 15.26 9.74
C GLU A 2 7.98 16.08 8.43
N ALA A 3 8.98 16.91 8.17
CA ALA A 3 9.00 17.79 6.99
C ALA A 3 9.03 17.07 5.63
N SER A 4 9.49 15.81 5.55
CA SER A 4 9.60 15.09 4.28
C SER A 4 8.28 14.49 3.81
N GLY A 5 7.46 13.97 4.74
CA GLY A 5 6.14 13.43 4.44
C GLY A 5 5.17 14.51 3.95
N TYR A 6 5.13 15.64 4.62
CA TYR A 6 4.34 16.79 4.18
C TYR A 6 4.79 17.36 2.84
N LYS A 7 6.10 17.28 2.52
CA LYS A 7 6.61 17.67 1.21
C LYS A 7 6.07 16.78 0.08
N LYS A 8 5.96 15.47 0.31
CA LYS A 8 5.39 14.53 -0.68
C LYS A 8 3.91 14.82 -0.93
N LEU A 9 3.11 15.00 0.12
CA LEU A 9 1.71 15.38 0.00
C LEU A 9 1.56 16.75 -0.67
N GLY A 10 2.42 17.72 -0.32
CA GLY A 10 2.47 19.03 -0.95
C GLY A 10 2.86 18.98 -2.42
N LEU A 11 3.75 18.07 -2.82
CA LEU A 11 4.10 17.85 -4.23
C LEU A 11 2.91 17.29 -4.98
N LEU A 12 2.24 16.27 -4.45
CA LEU A 12 1.05 15.68 -5.06
C LEU A 12 -0.04 16.74 -5.25
N TRP A 13 -0.29 17.56 -4.23
CA TRP A 13 -1.23 18.67 -4.32
C TRP A 13 -0.85 19.71 -5.38
N LYS A 14 0.45 20.02 -5.51
CA LYS A 14 0.95 20.91 -6.58
C LYS A 14 0.72 20.32 -7.98
N LEU A 15 0.98 19.04 -8.17
CA LEU A 15 0.78 18.35 -9.44
C LEU A 15 -0.69 18.40 -9.86
N LEU A 16 -1.59 18.19 -8.89
CA LEU A 16 -3.04 18.34 -9.09
C LEU A 16 -3.43 19.76 -9.49
N ARG A 17 -2.98 20.75 -8.71
CA ARG A 17 -3.37 22.14 -8.93
C ARG A 17 -2.82 22.72 -10.23
N ASN A 18 -1.67 22.24 -10.69
CA ASN A 18 -1.04 22.70 -11.94
C ASN A 18 -1.59 21.96 -13.17
N GLY A 19 -2.58 21.09 -13.03
CA GLY A 19 -3.14 20.34 -14.16
C GLY A 19 -2.19 19.27 -14.72
N LEU A 20 -1.13 18.89 -13.99
CA LEU A 20 -0.23 17.81 -14.42
C LEU A 20 -0.78 16.42 -14.11
N LEU A 21 -1.73 16.34 -13.18
CA LEU A 21 -2.52 15.14 -12.89
C LEU A 21 -3.99 15.45 -13.17
N GLU A 22 -4.41 15.21 -14.37
CA GLU A 22 -5.79 15.36 -14.84
C GLU A 22 -6.33 14.04 -15.39
N SER A 23 -7.60 14.00 -15.71
CA SER A 23 -8.24 12.81 -16.29
C SER A 23 -7.48 12.33 -17.53
N GLY A 24 -7.13 11.03 -17.55
CA GLY A 24 -6.30 10.42 -18.59
C GLY A 24 -4.80 10.42 -18.29
N SER A 25 -4.35 11.07 -17.21
CA SER A 25 -2.94 11.00 -16.78
C SER A 25 -2.61 9.61 -16.20
N ILE A 26 -1.32 9.24 -16.30
CA ILE A 26 -0.77 8.03 -15.71
C ILE A 26 0.30 8.44 -14.71
N LEU A 27 0.17 7.96 -13.47
CA LEU A 27 1.13 8.17 -12.38
C LEU A 27 1.83 6.85 -12.04
N PHE A 28 3.16 6.83 -12.13
CA PHE A 28 4.00 5.77 -11.59
C PHE A 28 4.68 6.28 -10.33
N TRP A 29 4.53 5.57 -9.21
CA TRP A 29 5.13 5.97 -7.95
C TRP A 29 5.73 4.75 -7.23
N ASP A 30 7.04 4.84 -7.00
CA ASP A 30 7.78 3.83 -6.26
C ASP A 30 7.90 4.25 -4.80
N GLU A 31 7.50 3.36 -3.89
CA GLU A 31 7.52 3.55 -2.43
C GLU A 31 6.95 4.92 -1.98
N PRO A 32 5.68 5.22 -2.27
CA PRO A 32 5.09 6.51 -1.87
C PRO A 32 5.09 6.72 -0.36
N GLU A 33 5.06 5.64 0.43
CA GLU A 33 5.12 5.64 1.90
C GLU A 33 6.52 5.95 2.45
N ASN A 34 7.57 5.81 1.67
CA ASN A 34 8.95 6.00 2.14
C ASN A 34 9.13 7.38 2.78
N SER A 35 9.66 7.41 4.01
CA SER A 35 9.83 8.62 4.83
C SER A 35 8.51 9.33 5.22
N LEU A 36 7.36 8.65 5.08
CA LEU A 36 6.08 9.14 5.57
C LEU A 36 5.89 8.72 7.04
N ASN A 37 5.32 9.61 7.87
CA ASN A 37 4.81 9.17 9.16
C ASN A 37 3.66 8.16 8.92
N PRO A 38 3.64 6.99 9.60
CA PRO A 38 2.58 5.99 9.45
C PRO A 38 1.16 6.56 9.59
N GLU A 39 0.95 7.60 10.39
CA GLU A 39 -0.33 8.29 10.53
C GLU A 39 -0.83 8.96 9.23
N LEU A 40 0.08 9.25 8.29
CA LEU A 40 -0.24 9.88 7.01
C LEU A 40 -0.54 8.86 5.90
N ILE A 41 -0.24 7.58 6.10
CA ILE A 41 -0.50 6.53 5.10
C ILE A 41 -1.99 6.47 4.73
N PRO A 42 -2.95 6.47 5.68
CA PRO A 42 -4.37 6.48 5.32
C PRO A 42 -4.77 7.69 4.48
N ILE A 43 -4.22 8.87 4.80
CA ILE A 43 -4.51 10.11 4.05
C ILE A 43 -3.96 10.02 2.63
N LEU A 44 -2.74 9.50 2.47
CA LEU A 44 -2.14 9.27 1.16
C LEU A 44 -3.03 8.33 0.31
N VAL A 45 -3.49 7.23 0.89
CA VAL A 45 -4.35 6.26 0.21
C VAL A 45 -5.67 6.91 -0.22
N ASP A 46 -6.32 7.68 0.65
CA ASP A 46 -7.57 8.38 0.33
C ASP A 46 -7.39 9.34 -0.85
N ILE A 47 -6.31 10.13 -0.86
CA ILE A 47 -5.99 11.05 -1.97
C ILE A 47 -5.77 10.28 -3.26
N LEU A 48 -5.02 9.18 -3.23
CA LEU A 48 -4.74 8.38 -4.42
C LEU A 48 -6.00 7.70 -4.98
N LEU A 49 -6.88 7.20 -4.11
CA LEU A 49 -8.17 6.64 -4.52
C LEU A 49 -9.08 7.72 -5.15
N GLU A 50 -9.11 8.93 -4.59
CA GLU A 50 -9.86 10.05 -5.15
C GLU A 50 -9.33 10.46 -6.54
N LEU A 51 -8.01 10.44 -6.71
CA LEU A 51 -7.38 10.68 -8.02
C LEU A 51 -7.80 9.65 -9.07
N THR A 52 -7.90 8.38 -8.70
CA THR A 52 -8.38 7.36 -9.65
C THR A 52 -9.83 7.58 -10.05
N GLN A 53 -10.69 8.05 -9.14
CA GLN A 53 -12.07 8.45 -9.45
C GLN A 53 -12.12 9.63 -10.42
N SER A 54 -11.14 10.52 -10.36
CA SER A 54 -10.99 11.65 -11.29
C SER A 54 -10.42 11.25 -12.65
N GLY A 55 -10.16 9.96 -12.88
CA GLY A 55 -9.68 9.43 -14.17
C GLY A 55 -8.16 9.34 -14.30
N VAL A 56 -7.41 9.45 -13.22
CA VAL A 56 -5.96 9.20 -13.21
C VAL A 56 -5.71 7.70 -13.01
N GLN A 57 -4.91 7.09 -13.88
CA GLN A 57 -4.43 5.72 -13.69
C GLN A 57 -3.15 5.73 -12.84
N ILE A 58 -3.13 4.96 -11.75
CA ILE A 58 -2.02 4.97 -10.79
C ILE A 58 -1.39 3.58 -10.70
N PHE A 59 -0.06 3.52 -10.82
CA PHE A 59 0.76 2.34 -10.58
C PHE A 59 1.68 2.62 -9.40
N ILE A 60 1.61 1.76 -8.39
CA ILE A 60 2.42 1.87 -7.17
C ILE A 60 3.25 0.61 -7.02
N ALA A 61 4.55 0.76 -6.81
CA ALA A 61 5.40 -0.29 -6.30
C ALA A 61 5.63 -0.05 -4.81
N THR A 62 5.43 -1.07 -3.99
CA THR A 62 5.63 -0.98 -2.53
C THR A 62 6.00 -2.33 -1.95
N HIS A 63 6.74 -2.30 -0.85
CA HIS A 63 6.97 -3.43 0.04
C HIS A 63 6.36 -3.21 1.44
N ASP A 64 5.52 -2.19 1.60
CA ASP A 64 4.85 -1.89 2.86
C ASP A 64 3.48 -2.57 2.95
N TYR A 65 3.35 -3.46 3.93
CA TYR A 65 2.11 -4.18 4.22
C TYR A 65 0.96 -3.23 4.55
N ASN A 66 1.21 -2.19 5.36
CA ASN A 66 0.15 -1.28 5.80
C ASN A 66 -0.41 -0.49 4.63
N LEU A 67 0.45 0.03 3.73
CA LEU A 67 0.00 0.74 2.54
C LEU A 67 -0.90 -0.16 1.68
N ALA A 68 -0.47 -1.40 1.39
CA ALA A 68 -1.25 -2.34 0.60
C ALA A 68 -2.60 -2.67 1.24
N ARG A 69 -2.61 -2.91 2.56
CA ARG A 69 -3.84 -3.19 3.32
C ARG A 69 -4.77 -1.99 3.39
N TYR A 70 -4.25 -0.78 3.51
CA TYR A 70 -5.11 0.41 3.47
C TYR A 70 -5.82 0.56 2.13
N PHE A 71 -5.16 0.27 1.00
CA PHE A 71 -5.82 0.23 -0.31
C PHE A 71 -6.94 -0.82 -0.35
N ASP A 72 -6.70 -2.02 0.17
CA ASP A 72 -7.69 -3.10 0.19
C ASP A 72 -8.92 -2.77 1.05
N VAL A 73 -8.71 -2.15 2.22
CA VAL A 73 -9.77 -1.82 3.17
C VAL A 73 -10.56 -0.58 2.76
N ARG A 74 -9.90 0.41 2.14
CA ARG A 74 -10.49 1.72 1.83
C ARG A 74 -11.03 1.86 0.42
N LYS A 75 -10.67 0.95 -0.49
CA LYS A 75 -11.24 0.95 -1.85
C LYS A 75 -12.74 0.77 -1.80
N ASP A 76 -13.46 1.66 -2.43
CA ASP A 76 -14.89 1.48 -2.67
C ASP A 76 -15.12 0.37 -3.70
N LYS A 77 -16.31 -0.26 -3.66
CA LYS A 77 -16.67 -1.33 -4.60
C LYS A 77 -16.63 -0.92 -6.08
N GLY A 78 -16.62 0.38 -6.35
CA GLY A 78 -16.57 0.95 -7.71
C GLY A 78 -15.16 1.32 -8.18
N ILE A 79 -14.13 1.27 -7.31
CA ILE A 79 -12.75 1.59 -7.67
C ILE A 79 -11.99 0.29 -7.92
N PRO A 80 -11.54 0.01 -9.17
CA PRO A 80 -10.77 -1.18 -9.46
C PRO A 80 -9.34 -1.01 -8.93
N VAL A 81 -9.02 -1.65 -7.81
CA VAL A 81 -7.65 -1.80 -7.32
C VAL A 81 -7.19 -3.22 -7.63
N MET A 82 -6.10 -3.36 -8.38
CA MET A 82 -5.46 -4.62 -8.69
C MET A 82 -4.16 -4.74 -7.91
N PHE A 83 -4.03 -5.80 -7.13
CA PHE A 83 -2.79 -6.15 -6.45
C PHE A 83 -2.01 -7.15 -7.31
N ASN A 84 -0.73 -6.89 -7.50
CA ASN A 84 0.18 -7.73 -8.28
C ASN A 84 1.35 -8.15 -7.39
N ASN A 85 1.50 -9.44 -7.15
CA ASN A 85 2.62 -10.00 -6.40
C ASN A 85 3.64 -10.60 -7.37
N LEU A 86 4.86 -10.10 -7.33
CA LEU A 86 6.00 -10.65 -8.06
C LEU A 86 6.76 -11.61 -7.15
N SER A 87 6.87 -12.85 -7.54
CA SER A 87 7.62 -13.87 -6.80
C SER A 87 8.60 -14.60 -7.72
N ILE A 88 9.62 -15.21 -7.11
CA ILE A 88 10.63 -16.00 -7.84
C ILE A 88 10.37 -17.47 -7.51
N THR A 89 10.24 -18.30 -8.54
CA THR A 89 10.12 -19.74 -8.39
C THR A 89 11.48 -20.38 -8.03
N ASP A 90 11.47 -21.62 -7.54
CA ASP A 90 12.70 -22.40 -7.27
C ASP A 90 13.61 -22.51 -8.51
N GLY A 91 13.05 -22.42 -9.70
CA GLY A 91 13.78 -22.41 -10.97
C GLY A 91 14.32 -21.02 -11.39
N GLY A 92 14.17 -20.00 -10.56
CA GLY A 92 14.63 -18.63 -10.83
C GLY A 92 13.75 -17.83 -11.79
N GLN A 93 12.56 -18.31 -12.14
CA GLN A 93 11.63 -17.60 -12.99
C GLN A 93 10.80 -16.60 -12.16
N ILE A 94 10.61 -15.40 -12.69
CA ILE A 94 9.71 -14.41 -12.09
C ILE A 94 8.30 -14.71 -12.57
N ILE A 95 7.37 -14.84 -11.62
CA ILE A 95 5.94 -14.96 -11.86
C ILE A 95 5.20 -13.77 -11.25
N CYS A 96 4.09 -13.40 -11.88
CA CYS A 96 3.19 -12.36 -11.37
C CYS A 96 1.82 -12.97 -11.10
N ASN A 97 1.38 -12.90 -9.86
CA ASN A 97 0.04 -13.26 -9.44
C ASN A 97 -0.76 -12.00 -9.16
N SER A 98 -2.00 -11.94 -9.65
CA SER A 98 -2.85 -10.77 -9.52
C SER A 98 -4.17 -11.09 -8.82
N SER A 99 -4.67 -10.18 -8.00
CA SER A 99 -5.97 -10.29 -7.34
C SER A 99 -6.55 -8.91 -7.07
N VAL A 100 -7.87 -8.79 -7.08
CA VAL A 100 -8.58 -7.60 -6.62
C VAL A 100 -8.74 -7.57 -5.10
N GLU A 101 -8.44 -8.67 -4.42
CA GLU A 101 -8.46 -8.80 -2.97
C GLU A 101 -7.04 -9.13 -2.49
N TYR A 102 -6.46 -8.25 -1.67
CA TYR A 102 -5.08 -8.39 -1.21
C TYR A 102 -4.81 -9.73 -0.50
N LEU A 103 -5.74 -10.16 0.36
CA LEU A 103 -5.62 -11.40 1.12
C LEU A 103 -5.76 -12.69 0.27
N LYS A 104 -6.19 -12.57 -0.97
CA LYS A 104 -6.28 -13.69 -1.92
C LYS A 104 -5.09 -13.80 -2.86
N LEU A 105 -4.08 -12.93 -2.71
CA LEU A 105 -2.85 -13.02 -3.47
C LEU A 105 -2.06 -14.26 -3.08
N PRO A 106 -1.76 -15.16 -4.02
CA PRO A 106 -0.89 -16.31 -3.74
C PRO A 106 0.54 -15.85 -3.41
N ASP A 107 1.22 -16.62 -2.57
CA ASP A 107 2.64 -16.43 -2.22
C ASP A 107 2.99 -15.00 -1.75
N ASN A 108 2.05 -14.35 -1.05
CA ASN A 108 2.22 -13.01 -0.55
C ASN A 108 3.09 -12.99 0.71
N LEU A 109 4.40 -12.77 0.53
CA LEU A 109 5.38 -12.76 1.60
C LEU A 109 5.16 -11.62 2.61
N LEU A 110 4.61 -10.48 2.19
CA LEU A 110 4.28 -9.38 3.11
C LEU A 110 3.17 -9.78 4.08
N GLU A 111 2.15 -10.47 3.58
CA GLU A 111 1.06 -11.00 4.40
C GLU A 111 1.58 -12.04 5.40
N THR A 112 2.39 -12.99 4.91
CA THR A 112 2.99 -14.04 5.75
C THR A 112 3.83 -13.44 6.87
N ALA A 113 4.75 -12.51 6.55
CA ALA A 113 5.61 -11.87 7.52
C ALA A 113 4.81 -11.07 8.56
N SER A 114 3.76 -10.36 8.15
CA SER A 114 2.90 -9.59 9.04
C SER A 114 2.07 -10.47 9.95
N ALA A 115 1.55 -11.59 9.43
CA ALA A 115 0.82 -12.58 10.22
C ALA A 115 1.70 -13.25 11.28
N ASP A 116 2.95 -13.57 10.93
CA ASP A 116 3.91 -14.18 11.86
C ASP A 116 4.34 -13.20 12.96
N LEU A 117 4.54 -11.93 12.64
CA LEU A 117 4.78 -10.90 13.64
C LEU A 117 3.60 -10.76 14.60
N PHE A 118 2.37 -10.73 14.07
CA PHE A 118 1.17 -10.63 14.90
C PHE A 118 1.04 -11.82 15.86
N LYS A 119 1.28 -13.05 15.39
CA LYS A 119 1.28 -14.25 16.23
C LYS A 119 2.32 -14.15 17.35
N ALA A 120 3.53 -13.68 17.04
CA ALA A 120 4.59 -13.49 18.03
C ALA A 120 4.21 -12.47 19.12
N VAL A 121 3.60 -11.34 18.71
CA VAL A 121 3.12 -10.32 19.67
C VAL A 121 2.02 -10.85 20.56
N VAL A 122 1.08 -11.63 20.03
CA VAL A 122 0.00 -12.24 20.82
C VAL A 122 0.54 -13.27 21.81
N ALA A 123 1.51 -14.09 21.39
CA ALA A 123 2.14 -15.08 22.26
C ALA A 123 2.87 -14.40 23.43
N ASP A 124 3.64 -13.37 23.17
CA ASP A 124 4.34 -12.57 24.19
C ASP A 124 3.36 -11.96 25.21
N ALA A 125 2.26 -11.40 24.73
CA ALA A 125 1.23 -10.81 25.59
C ALA A 125 0.53 -11.85 26.48
N MET A 126 0.37 -13.09 26.03
CA MET A 126 -0.22 -14.18 26.83
C MET A 126 0.75 -14.67 27.91
N GLU A 127 2.05 -14.79 27.61
CA GLU A 127 3.05 -15.21 28.60
C GLU A 127 3.20 -14.21 29.74
N VAL A 128 2.99 -12.91 29.47
CA VAL A 128 3.01 -11.87 30.50
C VAL A 128 1.83 -12.01 31.48
N GLN A 129 0.65 -12.43 31.01
CA GLN A 129 -0.53 -12.62 31.86
C GLN A 129 -0.44 -13.85 32.76
N ASP A 130 0.26 -14.91 32.34
CA ASP A 130 0.42 -16.14 33.13
C ASP A 130 1.48 -15.99 34.24
N ASN A 131 2.25 -14.92 34.27
CA ASN A 131 3.31 -14.65 35.26
C ASN A 131 2.92 -13.58 36.31
N GLU A 132 1.71 -13.04 36.33
CA GLU A 132 1.13 -12.19 37.37
C GLU A 132 0.18 -12.97 38.29
#